data_c3b4721ffa52bdbd9761336ccbc2b9d9
#
_entry.id   c3b4721ffa52bdbd9761336ccbc2b9d9
#
_cell.length_a   1.000
_cell.length_b   1.000
_cell.length_c   1.000
_cell.angle_alpha   90.00
_cell.angle_beta   90.00
_cell.angle_gamma   90.00
#
_symmetry.space_group_name_H-M   'P 1'
#
loop_
_entity.id
_entity.type
_entity.pdbx_description
1 polymer ?
#
loop_
_entity_poly.entity_id
_entity_poly.type
_entity_poly.pdbx_seq_one_letter_code
_entity_poly.pdbx_strand_id
1 'polypeptide(L)'
;KQFTLVICASVVLFAAGVIVSILINNLFLMPVLAVTFALIPFFYITNTLSYYEKQTKAELETALSIITTSYERCDDIVQAVRENIQYIKPPLREVFMAFEGEATAVSSNIKRALYSLREKVGNDIFKEWVDTLILCQDDRTLKDTLQPVVQKLADVRIVNSELSTMLASARNEYWMMVALVVMNVPLLYLLNKDWFHTLLYSTPGKAVCGLCGLVILITAMFMKKFTKPIEYKR
;
A
#
# COMPACT_ATOMS: atom_id res chain seq x y z
N LYS A 1 -3.55 19.06 8.59
CA LYS A 1 -3.29 18.63 10.00
C LYS A 1 -2.44 17.36 10.10
N GLN A 2 -2.67 16.31 9.28
CA GLN A 2 -1.87 15.06 9.33
C GLN A 2 -0.43 15.27 8.83
N PHE A 3 -0.23 16.05 7.78
CA PHE A 3 1.09 16.35 7.24
C PHE A 3 1.99 17.11 8.23
N THR A 4 1.42 18.08 8.98
CA THR A 4 2.14 18.81 10.01
C THR A 4 2.59 17.90 11.16
N LEU A 5 1.73 16.97 11.57
CA LEU A 5 2.05 15.96 12.60
C LEU A 5 3.24 15.09 12.20
N VAL A 6 3.31 14.68 10.93
CA VAL A 6 4.42 13.88 10.40
C VAL A 6 5.74 14.65 10.42
N ILE A 7 5.71 15.91 10.00
CA ILE A 7 6.91 16.76 10.03
C ILE A 7 7.40 16.94 11.47
N CYS A 8 6.50 17.24 12.42
CA CYS A 8 6.86 17.36 13.83
C CYS A 8 7.46 16.05 14.38
N ALA A 9 6.86 14.90 14.06
CA ALA A 9 7.38 13.60 14.45
C ALA A 9 8.77 13.32 13.84
N SER A 10 9.00 13.69 12.57
CA SER A 10 10.30 13.53 11.92
C SER A 10 11.38 14.40 12.58
N VAL A 11 11.05 15.63 12.97
CA VAL A 11 12.00 16.52 13.66
C VAL A 11 12.36 16.00 15.05
N VAL A 12 11.36 15.52 15.81
CA VAL A 12 11.59 14.92 17.13
C VAL A 12 12.47 13.67 17.03
N LEU A 13 12.17 12.80 16.06
CA LEU A 13 12.96 11.59 15.85
C LEU A 13 14.37 11.91 15.32
N PHE A 14 14.52 12.92 14.46
CA PHE A 14 15.84 13.39 14.04
C PHE A 14 16.70 13.81 15.25
N ALA A 15 16.14 14.61 16.16
CA ALA A 15 16.82 15.01 17.40
C ALA A 15 17.15 13.79 18.28
N ALA A 16 16.26 12.83 18.40
CA ALA A 16 16.52 11.58 19.11
C ALA A 16 17.69 10.79 18.51
N GLY A 17 17.78 10.70 17.17
CA GLY A 17 18.90 10.07 16.46
C GLY A 17 20.24 10.74 16.76
N VAL A 18 20.26 12.08 16.81
CA VAL A 18 21.47 12.84 17.21
C VAL A 18 21.86 12.54 18.64
N ILE A 19 20.90 12.54 19.58
CA ILE A 19 21.17 12.24 21.00
C ILE A 19 21.74 10.83 21.17
N VAL A 20 21.17 9.84 20.49
CA VAL A 20 21.69 8.45 20.54
C VAL A 20 23.12 8.38 20.01
N SER A 21 23.44 9.10 18.95
CA SER A 21 24.80 9.13 18.39
C SER A 21 25.80 9.76 19.36
N ILE A 22 25.40 10.81 20.08
CA ILE A 22 26.23 11.45 21.12
C ILE A 22 26.47 10.47 22.29
N LEU A 23 25.44 9.72 22.70
CA LEU A 23 25.59 8.71 23.76
C LEU A 23 26.56 7.58 23.37
N ILE A 24 26.58 7.19 22.08
CA ILE A 24 27.53 6.19 21.53
C ILE A 24 28.93 6.81 21.32
N ASN A 25 29.05 8.14 21.43
CA ASN A 25 30.29 8.88 21.21
C ASN A 25 30.92 8.62 19.82
N ASN A 26 30.07 8.55 18.78
CA ASN A 26 30.49 8.30 17.40
C ASN A 26 29.96 9.35 16.44
N LEU A 27 30.86 10.33 16.11
CA LEU A 27 30.51 11.43 15.21
C LEU A 27 30.21 10.96 13.77
N PHE A 28 30.85 9.86 13.30
CA PHE A 28 30.60 9.31 11.96
C PHE A 28 29.22 8.66 11.83
N LEU A 29 28.69 8.14 12.92
CA LEU A 29 27.35 7.52 12.95
C LEU A 29 26.23 8.55 13.09
N MET A 30 26.56 9.78 13.54
CA MET A 30 25.57 10.84 13.80
C MET A 30 24.69 11.16 12.59
N PRO A 31 25.20 11.50 11.39
CA PRO A 31 24.37 11.82 10.25
C PRO A 31 23.51 10.62 9.81
N VAL A 32 24.03 9.41 9.94
CA VAL A 32 23.35 8.18 9.53
C VAL A 32 22.14 7.91 10.44
N LEU A 33 22.31 7.95 11.76
CA LEU A 33 21.23 7.76 12.72
C LEU A 33 20.20 8.88 12.65
N ALA A 34 20.62 10.13 12.55
CA ALA A 34 19.72 11.26 12.43
C ALA A 34 18.79 11.14 11.22
N VAL A 35 19.34 10.81 10.04
CA VAL A 35 18.56 10.61 8.81
C VAL A 35 17.67 9.37 8.90
N THR A 36 18.21 8.26 9.43
CA THR A 36 17.42 7.01 9.57
C THR A 36 16.19 7.23 10.45
N PHE A 37 16.34 7.87 11.59
CA PHE A 37 15.23 8.16 12.50
C PHE A 37 14.24 9.15 11.90
N ALA A 38 14.69 10.17 11.18
CA ALA A 38 13.83 11.14 10.50
C ALA A 38 12.96 10.48 9.40
N LEU A 39 13.43 9.40 8.77
CA LEU A 39 12.70 8.69 7.71
C LEU A 39 11.63 7.73 8.23
N ILE A 40 11.67 7.32 9.51
CA ILE A 40 10.72 6.36 10.09
C ILE A 40 9.26 6.79 9.89
N PRO A 41 8.81 8.02 10.25
CA PRO A 41 7.41 8.39 10.10
C PRO A 41 6.97 8.47 8.64
N PHE A 42 7.86 8.85 7.74
CA PHE A 42 7.57 8.82 6.31
C PHE A 42 7.36 7.39 5.81
N PHE A 43 8.15 6.44 6.30
CA PHE A 43 7.99 5.03 5.98
C PHE A 43 6.69 4.43 6.53
N TYR A 44 6.28 4.84 7.71
CA TYR A 44 5.02 4.42 8.31
C TYR A 44 3.82 4.84 7.46
N ILE A 45 3.77 6.09 7.00
CA ILE A 45 2.65 6.61 6.20
C ILE A 45 2.55 5.90 4.85
N THR A 46 3.67 5.72 4.15
CA THR A 46 3.64 5.04 2.84
C THR A 46 3.15 3.59 2.95
N ASN A 47 3.47 2.90 4.04
CA ASN A 47 2.95 1.55 4.30
C ASN A 47 1.43 1.55 4.58
N THR A 48 0.96 2.54 5.34
CA THR A 48 -0.46 2.66 5.70
C THR A 48 -1.31 2.96 4.47
N LEU A 49 -0.87 3.87 3.59
CA LEU A 49 -1.56 4.17 2.32
C LEU A 49 -1.69 2.94 1.42
N SER A 50 -0.61 2.17 1.24
CA SER A 50 -0.65 0.94 0.44
C SER A 50 -1.59 -0.13 1.03
N TYR A 51 -1.77 -0.17 2.34
CA TYR A 51 -2.73 -1.08 2.98
C TYR A 51 -4.17 -0.68 2.64
N TYR A 52 -4.52 0.61 2.74
CA TYR A 52 -5.86 1.10 2.41
C TYR A 52 -6.19 0.91 0.92
N GLU A 53 -5.25 1.15 0.02
CA GLU A 53 -5.43 0.91 -1.42
C GLU A 53 -5.72 -0.56 -1.72
N LYS A 54 -4.98 -1.49 -1.11
CA LYS A 54 -5.22 -2.93 -1.27
C LYS A 54 -6.61 -3.35 -0.76
N GLN A 55 -7.01 -2.82 0.39
CA GLN A 55 -8.31 -3.12 0.96
C GLN A 55 -9.44 -2.59 0.08
N THR A 56 -9.33 -1.37 -0.42
CA THR A 56 -10.33 -0.78 -1.32
C THR A 56 -10.46 -1.58 -2.62
N LYS A 57 -9.35 -2.07 -3.20
CA LYS A 57 -9.38 -2.93 -4.40
C LYS A 57 -10.06 -4.27 -4.14
N ALA A 58 -9.81 -4.90 -2.99
CA ALA A 58 -10.47 -6.15 -2.62
C ALA A 58 -11.98 -5.97 -2.40
N GLU A 59 -12.39 -4.88 -1.77
CA GLU A 59 -13.81 -4.54 -1.59
C GLU A 59 -14.47 -4.22 -2.95
N LEU A 60 -13.75 -3.59 -3.90
CA LEU A 60 -14.25 -3.33 -5.24
C LEU A 60 -14.57 -4.64 -5.97
N GLU A 61 -13.65 -5.62 -5.97
CA GLU A 61 -13.86 -6.93 -6.56
C GLU A 61 -15.12 -7.61 -5.98
N THR A 62 -15.25 -7.61 -4.65
CA THR A 62 -16.40 -8.19 -3.96
C THR A 62 -17.70 -7.48 -4.37
N ALA A 63 -17.69 -6.13 -4.37
CA ALA A 63 -18.87 -5.34 -4.74
C ALA A 63 -19.29 -5.61 -6.18
N LEU A 64 -18.36 -5.61 -7.14
CA LEU A 64 -18.67 -5.88 -8.54
C LEU A 64 -19.18 -7.31 -8.74
N SER A 65 -18.58 -8.30 -8.07
CA SER A 65 -19.01 -9.70 -8.16
C SER A 65 -20.45 -9.90 -7.69
N ILE A 66 -20.82 -9.39 -6.50
CA ILE A 66 -22.17 -9.55 -5.97
C ILE A 66 -23.22 -8.78 -6.78
N ILE A 67 -22.88 -7.56 -7.25
CA ILE A 67 -23.78 -6.77 -8.09
C ILE A 67 -23.97 -7.44 -9.45
N THR A 68 -22.89 -7.91 -10.10
CA THR A 68 -22.98 -8.60 -11.39
C THR A 68 -23.83 -9.85 -11.30
N THR A 69 -23.58 -10.71 -10.30
CA THR A 69 -24.39 -11.92 -10.09
C THR A 69 -25.87 -11.60 -9.85
N SER A 70 -26.17 -10.53 -9.11
CA SER A 70 -27.55 -10.10 -8.89
C SER A 70 -28.15 -9.52 -10.18
N TYR A 71 -27.40 -8.75 -10.96
CA TYR A 71 -27.82 -8.18 -12.24
C TYR A 71 -28.13 -9.27 -13.28
N GLU A 72 -27.29 -10.31 -13.37
CA GLU A 72 -27.54 -11.46 -14.25
C GLU A 72 -28.87 -12.16 -13.95
N ARG A 73 -29.30 -12.14 -12.69
CA ARG A 73 -30.52 -12.75 -12.21
C ARG A 73 -31.78 -11.89 -12.45
N CYS A 74 -31.68 -10.57 -12.18
CA CYS A 74 -32.85 -9.69 -12.17
C CYS A 74 -32.96 -8.77 -13.40
N ASP A 75 -31.96 -8.73 -14.26
CA ASP A 75 -31.87 -7.88 -15.47
C ASP A 75 -32.05 -6.37 -15.20
N ASP A 76 -31.97 -5.95 -13.94
CA ASP A 76 -32.09 -4.55 -13.49
C ASP A 76 -30.90 -4.19 -12.58
N ILE A 77 -30.06 -3.28 -13.07
CA ILE A 77 -28.85 -2.86 -12.36
C ILE A 77 -29.17 -2.05 -11.09
N VAL A 78 -30.26 -1.28 -11.11
CA VAL A 78 -30.68 -0.49 -9.95
C VAL A 78 -31.17 -1.40 -8.83
N GLN A 79 -31.96 -2.41 -9.19
CA GLN A 79 -32.40 -3.44 -8.25
C GLN A 79 -31.21 -4.25 -7.72
N ALA A 80 -30.29 -4.67 -8.59
CA ALA A 80 -29.09 -5.41 -8.20
C ALA A 80 -28.23 -4.64 -7.19
N VAL A 81 -28.06 -3.34 -7.38
CA VAL A 81 -27.34 -2.48 -6.44
C VAL A 81 -28.12 -2.36 -5.13
N ARG A 82 -29.42 -2.08 -5.17
CA ARG A 82 -30.28 -1.92 -3.98
C ARG A 82 -30.25 -3.14 -3.06
N GLU A 83 -30.36 -4.34 -3.63
CA GLU A 83 -30.35 -5.60 -2.88
C GLU A 83 -29.00 -5.85 -2.18
N ASN A 84 -27.89 -5.37 -2.77
CA ASN A 84 -26.54 -5.70 -2.32
C ASN A 84 -25.83 -4.56 -1.57
N ILE A 85 -26.39 -3.37 -1.52
CA ILE A 85 -25.74 -2.18 -0.95
C ILE A 85 -25.34 -2.34 0.53
N GLN A 86 -26.10 -3.16 1.27
CA GLN A 86 -25.81 -3.44 2.68
C GLN A 86 -24.54 -4.28 2.90
N TYR A 87 -24.14 -5.04 1.89
CA TYR A 87 -22.93 -5.89 1.94
C TYR A 87 -21.69 -5.18 1.46
N ILE A 88 -21.83 -4.00 0.85
CA ILE A 88 -20.72 -3.19 0.35
C ILE A 88 -20.20 -2.29 1.48
N LYS A 89 -18.87 -2.26 1.65
CA LYS A 89 -18.24 -1.43 2.68
C LYS A 89 -17.88 -0.02 2.17
N PRO A 90 -17.78 0.99 3.06
CA PRO A 90 -17.22 2.29 2.71
C PRO A 90 -15.78 2.16 2.18
N PRO A 91 -15.34 2.98 1.22
CA PRO A 91 -16.05 4.13 0.61
C PRO A 91 -16.97 3.76 -0.56
N LEU A 92 -16.92 2.52 -1.08
CA LEU A 92 -17.69 2.09 -2.25
C LEU A 92 -19.20 2.12 -2.02
N ARG A 93 -19.63 1.81 -0.80
CA ARG A 93 -21.05 1.89 -0.41
C ARG A 93 -21.65 3.25 -0.73
N GLU A 94 -20.95 4.33 -0.40
CA GLU A 94 -21.40 5.70 -0.64
C GLU A 94 -21.51 6.01 -2.15
N VAL A 95 -20.57 5.46 -2.95
CA VAL A 95 -20.58 5.60 -4.41
C VAL A 95 -21.81 4.91 -5.01
N PHE A 96 -22.11 3.67 -4.59
CA PHE A 96 -23.29 2.93 -5.09
C PHE A 96 -24.61 3.48 -4.54
N MET A 97 -24.67 4.00 -3.32
CA MET A 97 -25.82 4.71 -2.79
C MET A 97 -26.15 5.97 -3.62
N ALA A 98 -25.12 6.73 -3.97
CA ALA A 98 -25.28 7.91 -4.81
C ALA A 98 -25.78 7.54 -6.22
N PHE A 99 -25.30 6.42 -6.79
CA PHE A 99 -25.79 5.90 -8.06
C PHE A 99 -27.27 5.49 -7.97
N GLU A 100 -27.65 4.71 -6.93
CA GLU A 100 -29.05 4.30 -6.72
C GLU A 100 -29.97 5.52 -6.61
N GLY A 101 -29.58 6.52 -5.82
CA GLY A 101 -30.35 7.76 -5.66
C GLY A 101 -30.50 8.52 -6.98
N GLU A 102 -29.42 8.65 -7.76
CA GLU A 102 -29.43 9.32 -9.07
C GLU A 102 -30.31 8.57 -10.09
N ALA A 103 -30.18 7.24 -10.16
CA ALA A 103 -30.95 6.39 -11.06
C ALA A 103 -32.44 6.37 -10.70
N THR A 104 -32.78 6.46 -9.42
CA THR A 104 -34.19 6.48 -8.95
C THR A 104 -34.83 7.85 -9.13
N ALA A 105 -34.10 8.95 -8.88
CA ALA A 105 -34.61 10.32 -8.99
C ALA A 105 -34.84 10.76 -10.45
N VAL A 106 -34.01 10.25 -11.40
CA VAL A 106 -34.06 10.58 -12.83
C VAL A 106 -34.45 9.33 -13.61
N SER A 107 -35.66 8.85 -13.40
CA SER A 107 -36.19 7.56 -13.93
C SER A 107 -36.14 7.39 -15.46
N SER A 108 -35.70 8.38 -16.23
CA SER A 108 -35.67 8.32 -17.70
C SER A 108 -34.31 8.03 -18.31
N ASN A 109 -33.20 8.01 -17.55
CA ASN A 109 -31.89 7.82 -18.19
C ASN A 109 -30.84 7.13 -17.29
N ILE A 110 -31.00 5.82 -17.11
CA ILE A 110 -30.06 4.96 -16.37
C ILE A 110 -28.62 5.13 -16.90
N LYS A 111 -28.43 5.32 -18.22
CA LYS A 111 -27.12 5.52 -18.81
C LYS A 111 -26.40 6.75 -18.25
N ARG A 112 -27.14 7.83 -17.99
CA ARG A 112 -26.56 9.06 -17.41
C ARG A 112 -26.03 8.78 -15.99
N ALA A 113 -26.78 8.06 -15.19
CA ALA A 113 -26.35 7.66 -13.85
C ALA A 113 -25.13 6.72 -13.90
N LEU A 114 -25.06 5.83 -14.88
CA LEU A 114 -23.89 4.98 -15.12
C LEU A 114 -22.67 5.78 -15.55
N TYR A 115 -22.81 6.79 -16.41
CA TYR A 115 -21.70 7.69 -16.76
C TYR A 115 -21.18 8.47 -15.54
N SER A 116 -22.10 8.95 -14.69
CA SER A 116 -21.73 9.59 -13.41
C SER A 116 -20.98 8.63 -12.49
N LEU A 117 -21.45 7.39 -12.38
CA LEU A 117 -20.82 6.33 -11.59
C LEU A 117 -19.39 6.03 -12.07
N ARG A 118 -19.17 5.97 -13.39
CA ARG A 118 -17.89 5.69 -14.04
C ARG A 118 -16.76 6.62 -13.57
N GLU A 119 -17.07 7.89 -13.36
CA GLU A 119 -16.08 8.90 -12.99
C GLU A 119 -15.78 8.93 -11.46
N LYS A 120 -16.60 8.27 -10.65
CA LYS A 120 -16.43 8.27 -9.18
C LYS A 120 -15.32 7.36 -8.67
N VAL A 121 -14.91 6.36 -9.46
CA VAL A 121 -13.88 5.39 -9.08
C VAL A 121 -12.74 5.42 -10.06
N GLY A 122 -11.53 5.73 -9.59
CA GLY A 122 -10.31 5.82 -10.39
C GLY A 122 -9.67 4.47 -10.72
N ASN A 123 -10.48 3.45 -11.09
CA ASN A 123 -10.01 2.11 -11.45
C ASN A 123 -10.42 1.79 -12.89
N ASP A 124 -9.45 1.36 -13.73
CA ASP A 124 -9.70 1.15 -15.15
C ASP A 124 -10.63 -0.05 -15.41
N ILE A 125 -10.54 -1.12 -14.62
CA ILE A 125 -11.42 -2.29 -14.73
C ILE A 125 -12.84 -1.93 -14.28
N PHE A 126 -12.98 -1.09 -13.26
CA PHE A 126 -14.28 -0.56 -12.87
C PHE A 126 -14.93 0.25 -14.00
N LYS A 127 -14.16 1.08 -14.68
CA LYS A 127 -14.65 1.83 -15.84
C LYS A 127 -15.07 0.90 -16.98
N GLU A 128 -14.28 -0.14 -17.28
CA GLU A 128 -14.62 -1.17 -18.27
C GLU A 128 -15.92 -1.89 -17.89
N TRP A 129 -16.11 -2.22 -16.61
CA TRP A 129 -17.33 -2.84 -16.12
C TRP A 129 -18.56 -1.93 -16.29
N VAL A 130 -18.45 -0.64 -15.95
CA VAL A 130 -19.52 0.34 -16.14
C VAL A 130 -19.80 0.57 -17.63
N ASP A 131 -18.77 0.66 -18.48
CA ASP A 131 -18.93 0.78 -19.93
C ASP A 131 -19.67 -0.44 -20.50
N THR A 132 -19.35 -1.65 -20.02
CA THR A 132 -20.08 -2.88 -20.39
C THR A 132 -21.54 -2.83 -19.91
N LEU A 133 -21.82 -2.34 -18.70
CA LEU A 133 -23.20 -2.14 -18.23
C LEU A 133 -23.99 -1.16 -19.11
N ILE A 134 -23.34 -0.09 -19.60
CA ILE A 134 -23.99 0.86 -20.50
C ILE A 134 -24.35 0.16 -21.82
N LEU A 135 -23.49 -0.69 -22.35
CA LEU A 135 -23.77 -1.49 -23.55
C LEU A 135 -24.90 -2.49 -23.30
N CYS A 136 -24.97 -3.12 -22.12
CA CYS A 136 -26.04 -4.03 -21.72
C CYS A 136 -27.42 -3.33 -21.65
N GLN A 137 -27.48 -2.00 -21.52
CA GLN A 137 -28.74 -1.26 -21.61
C GLN A 137 -29.31 -1.23 -23.03
N ASP A 138 -28.46 -1.38 -24.06
CA ASP A 138 -28.87 -1.46 -25.46
C ASP A 138 -29.10 -2.90 -25.91
N ASP A 139 -28.20 -3.80 -25.50
CA ASP A 139 -28.25 -5.21 -25.84
C ASP A 139 -28.01 -6.09 -24.62
N ARG A 140 -29.09 -6.69 -24.13
CA ARG A 140 -29.07 -7.58 -22.93
C ARG A 140 -28.28 -8.86 -23.15
N THR A 141 -27.98 -9.25 -24.38
CA THR A 141 -27.17 -10.44 -24.66
C THR A 141 -25.72 -10.27 -24.21
N LEU A 142 -25.26 -9.02 -24.04
CA LEU A 142 -23.91 -8.69 -23.61
C LEU A 142 -23.68 -8.88 -22.09
N LYS A 143 -24.70 -9.19 -21.30
CA LYS A 143 -24.56 -9.36 -19.83
C LYS A 143 -23.55 -10.44 -19.44
N ASP A 144 -23.42 -11.50 -20.24
CA ASP A 144 -22.45 -12.57 -20.01
C ASP A 144 -21.00 -12.10 -20.13
N THR A 145 -20.76 -10.93 -20.73
CA THR A 145 -19.42 -10.31 -20.82
C THR A 145 -19.00 -9.59 -19.53
N LEU A 146 -19.91 -9.37 -18.58
CA LEU A 146 -19.61 -8.73 -17.31
C LEU A 146 -18.76 -9.61 -16.40
N GLN A 147 -19.04 -10.93 -16.33
CA GLN A 147 -18.28 -11.88 -15.51
C GLN A 147 -16.78 -11.91 -15.88
N PRO A 148 -16.39 -12.01 -17.14
CA PRO A 148 -14.97 -11.90 -17.54
C PRO A 148 -14.31 -10.59 -17.09
N VAL A 149 -15.02 -9.46 -17.09
CA VAL A 149 -14.47 -8.17 -16.61
C VAL A 149 -14.26 -8.21 -15.09
N VAL A 150 -15.21 -8.76 -14.33
CA VAL A 150 -15.05 -8.96 -12.88
C VAL A 150 -13.89 -9.93 -12.58
N GLN A 151 -13.75 -11.00 -13.37
CA GLN A 151 -12.67 -11.98 -13.22
C GLN A 151 -11.29 -11.34 -13.40
N LYS A 152 -11.13 -10.33 -14.28
CA LYS A 152 -9.88 -9.56 -14.40
C LYS A 152 -9.44 -8.94 -13.07
N LEU A 153 -10.37 -8.46 -12.22
CA LEU A 153 -10.01 -7.93 -10.90
C LEU A 153 -9.44 -9.02 -9.99
N ALA A 154 -10.04 -10.20 -10.00
CA ALA A 154 -9.56 -11.34 -9.24
C ALA A 154 -8.15 -11.76 -9.72
N ASP A 155 -7.95 -11.87 -11.04
CA ASP A 155 -6.67 -12.25 -11.64
C ASP A 155 -5.56 -11.23 -11.30
N VAL A 156 -5.85 -9.94 -11.44
CA VAL A 156 -4.91 -8.87 -11.06
C VAL A 156 -4.58 -8.93 -9.57
N ARG A 157 -5.56 -9.24 -8.71
CA ARG A 157 -5.34 -9.41 -7.27
C ARG A 157 -4.45 -10.61 -6.98
N ILE A 158 -4.67 -11.76 -7.62
CA ILE A 158 -3.87 -12.97 -7.44
C ILE A 158 -2.42 -12.69 -7.83
N VAL A 159 -2.17 -12.14 -9.01
CA VAL A 159 -0.81 -11.80 -9.49
C VAL A 159 -0.12 -10.80 -8.55
N ASN A 160 -0.84 -9.75 -8.13
CA ASN A 160 -0.29 -8.78 -7.18
C ASN A 160 -0.01 -9.39 -5.79
N SER A 161 -0.83 -10.36 -5.37
CA SER A 161 -0.62 -11.09 -4.11
C SER A 161 0.62 -11.98 -4.17
N GLU A 162 0.81 -12.75 -5.25
CA GLU A 162 1.99 -13.57 -5.48
C GLU A 162 3.26 -12.70 -5.54
N LEU A 163 3.24 -11.62 -6.32
CA LEU A 163 4.35 -10.67 -6.41
C LEU A 163 4.65 -10.06 -5.03
N SER A 164 3.62 -9.66 -4.27
CA SER A 164 3.81 -9.08 -2.95
C SER A 164 4.41 -10.08 -1.95
N THR A 165 4.11 -11.37 -2.10
CA THR A 165 4.66 -12.45 -1.26
C THR A 165 6.13 -12.70 -1.58
N MET A 166 6.50 -12.75 -2.87
CA MET A 166 7.89 -12.89 -3.29
C MET A 166 8.74 -11.69 -2.81
N LEU A 167 8.23 -10.48 -2.97
CA LEU A 167 8.90 -9.27 -2.51
C LEU A 167 8.98 -9.20 -0.98
N ALA A 168 7.99 -9.75 -0.25
CA ALA A 168 8.01 -9.82 1.20
C ALA A 168 9.10 -10.77 1.71
N SER A 169 9.36 -11.89 1.02
CA SER A 169 10.45 -12.81 1.35
C SER A 169 11.80 -12.10 1.27
N ALA A 170 12.10 -11.45 0.14
CA ALA A 170 13.35 -10.71 -0.04
C ALA A 170 13.51 -9.58 1.01
N ARG A 171 12.41 -8.90 1.36
CA ARG A 171 12.42 -7.87 2.41
C ARG A 171 12.72 -8.46 3.79
N ASN A 172 12.16 -9.61 4.10
CA ASN A 172 12.39 -10.28 5.37
C ASN A 172 13.84 -10.79 5.49
N GLU A 173 14.39 -11.34 4.41
CA GLU A 173 15.80 -11.73 4.34
C GLU A 173 16.73 -10.54 4.57
N TYR A 174 16.46 -9.41 3.92
CA TYR A 174 17.22 -8.17 4.15
C TYR A 174 17.19 -7.74 5.62
N TRP A 175 16.01 -7.69 6.25
CA TRP A 175 15.91 -7.29 7.65
C TRP A 175 16.58 -8.29 8.59
N MET A 176 16.56 -9.57 8.26
CA MET A 176 17.28 -10.61 8.99
C MET A 176 18.79 -10.38 8.92
N MET A 177 19.33 -10.08 7.73
CA MET A 177 20.75 -9.74 7.55
C MET A 177 21.15 -8.48 8.33
N VAL A 178 20.34 -7.42 8.28
CA VAL A 178 20.56 -6.20 9.07
C VAL A 178 20.55 -6.50 10.56
N ALA A 179 19.61 -7.32 11.04
CA ALA A 179 19.55 -7.73 12.43
C ALA A 179 20.81 -8.51 12.88
N LEU A 180 21.32 -9.40 12.03
CA LEU A 180 22.55 -10.14 12.29
C LEU A 180 23.76 -9.20 12.38
N VAL A 181 23.87 -8.21 11.48
CA VAL A 181 24.95 -7.23 11.52
C VAL A 181 24.91 -6.38 12.78
N VAL A 182 23.73 -5.90 13.17
CA VAL A 182 23.54 -5.12 14.41
C VAL A 182 23.80 -5.97 15.66
N MET A 183 23.34 -7.24 15.66
CA MET A 183 23.53 -8.17 16.77
C MET A 183 25.02 -8.58 16.95
N ASN A 184 25.82 -8.45 15.90
CA ASN A 184 27.27 -8.72 15.98
C ASN A 184 27.96 -7.81 17.01
N VAL A 185 27.52 -6.55 17.14
CA VAL A 185 28.12 -5.61 18.11
C VAL A 185 27.98 -6.07 19.57
N PRO A 186 26.78 -6.38 20.10
CA PRO A 186 26.66 -6.94 21.45
C PRO A 186 27.32 -8.31 21.61
N LEU A 187 27.37 -9.12 20.55
CA LEU A 187 28.06 -10.40 20.56
C LEU A 187 29.55 -10.24 20.77
N LEU A 188 30.19 -9.27 20.11
CA LEU A 188 31.60 -8.92 20.34
C LEU A 188 31.86 -8.50 21.78
N TYR A 189 30.95 -7.79 22.43
CA TYR A 189 31.08 -7.47 23.86
C TYR A 189 31.15 -8.70 24.76
N LEU A 190 30.36 -9.75 24.43
CA LEU A 190 30.33 -11.01 25.18
C LEU A 190 31.56 -11.88 24.93
N LEU A 191 32.07 -11.90 23.69
CA LEU A 191 33.18 -12.76 23.27
C LEU A 191 34.54 -12.14 23.59
N ASN A 192 34.73 -10.85 23.32
CA ASN A 192 36.00 -10.17 23.48
C ASN A 192 35.81 -8.66 23.71
N LYS A 193 35.97 -8.25 24.98
CA LYS A 193 35.83 -6.83 25.34
C LYS A 193 36.84 -5.90 24.70
N ASP A 194 38.06 -6.38 24.41
CA ASP A 194 39.09 -5.54 23.78
C ASP A 194 38.75 -5.20 22.33
N TRP A 195 38.21 -6.16 21.59
CA TRP A 195 37.74 -5.94 20.21
C TRP A 195 36.51 -5.03 20.18
N PHE A 196 35.58 -5.20 21.11
CA PHE A 196 34.43 -4.30 21.25
C PHE A 196 34.89 -2.88 21.54
N HIS A 197 35.87 -2.72 22.47
CA HIS A 197 36.40 -1.41 22.81
C HIS A 197 37.12 -0.77 21.61
N THR A 198 37.92 -1.54 20.88
CA THR A 198 38.58 -1.08 19.66
C THR A 198 37.58 -0.64 18.59
N LEU A 199 36.49 -1.39 18.40
CA LEU A 199 35.47 -1.08 17.41
C LEU A 199 34.71 0.22 17.73
N LEU A 200 34.33 0.43 19.00
CA LEU A 200 33.50 1.59 19.38
C LEU A 200 34.29 2.83 19.77
N TYR A 201 35.49 2.68 20.29
CA TYR A 201 36.24 3.83 20.83
C TYR A 201 37.44 4.25 19.99
N SER A 202 38.02 3.39 19.14
CA SER A 202 39.08 3.79 18.24
C SER A 202 38.57 4.61 17.04
N THR A 203 39.33 5.54 16.53
CA THR A 203 38.95 6.35 15.37
C THR A 203 38.65 5.53 14.14
N PRO A 204 39.47 4.50 13.74
CA PRO A 204 39.16 3.66 12.59
C PRO A 204 37.90 2.82 12.82
N GLY A 205 37.67 2.30 14.04
CA GLY A 205 36.46 1.51 14.38
C GLY A 205 35.19 2.36 14.26
N LYS A 206 35.20 3.60 14.74
CA LYS A 206 34.08 4.55 14.59
C LYS A 206 33.78 4.84 13.12
N ALA A 207 34.80 4.99 12.28
CA ALA A 207 34.63 5.23 10.84
C ALA A 207 33.99 4.00 10.14
N VAL A 208 34.44 2.80 10.48
CA VAL A 208 33.86 1.54 9.94
C VAL A 208 32.39 1.39 10.36
N CYS A 209 32.04 1.64 11.63
CA CYS A 209 30.64 1.61 12.08
C CYS A 209 29.77 2.63 11.33
N GLY A 210 30.29 3.85 11.11
CA GLY A 210 29.60 4.88 10.34
C GLY A 210 29.37 4.46 8.88
N LEU A 211 30.40 3.88 8.24
CA LEU A 211 30.31 3.38 6.87
C LEU A 211 29.31 2.22 6.75
N CYS A 212 29.35 1.25 7.64
CA CYS A 212 28.35 0.16 7.69
C CYS A 212 26.93 0.69 7.87
N GLY A 213 26.72 1.64 8.78
CA GLY A 213 25.43 2.28 8.96
C GLY A 213 24.94 3.00 7.70
N LEU A 214 25.84 3.70 7.01
CA LEU A 214 25.55 4.39 5.75
C LEU A 214 25.14 3.39 4.65
N VAL A 215 25.84 2.27 4.50
CA VAL A 215 25.50 1.20 3.55
C VAL A 215 24.11 0.62 3.87
N ILE A 216 23.82 0.34 5.14
CA ILE A 216 22.51 -0.16 5.56
C ILE A 216 21.41 0.86 5.21
N LEU A 217 21.63 2.15 5.44
CA LEU A 217 20.65 3.19 5.12
C LEU A 217 20.41 3.27 3.61
N ILE A 218 21.45 3.32 2.80
CA ILE A 218 21.33 3.38 1.34
C ILE A 218 20.60 2.15 0.81
N THR A 219 21.01 0.95 1.23
CA THR A 219 20.38 -0.31 0.80
C THR A 219 18.93 -0.41 1.26
N ALA A 220 18.58 0.08 2.46
CA ALA A 220 17.19 0.15 2.93
C ALA A 220 16.32 1.07 2.05
N MET A 221 16.86 2.21 1.62
CA MET A 221 16.15 3.12 0.71
C MET A 221 15.93 2.47 -0.67
N PHE A 222 16.95 1.83 -1.24
CA PHE A 222 16.85 1.12 -2.51
C PHE A 222 15.88 -0.07 -2.41
N MET A 223 15.99 -0.89 -1.38
CA MET A 223 15.09 -2.01 -1.15
C MET A 223 13.63 -1.54 -1.14
N LYS A 224 13.31 -0.45 -0.44
CA LYS A 224 11.96 0.09 -0.41
C LYS A 224 11.48 0.60 -1.77
N LYS A 225 12.38 1.19 -2.58
CA LYS A 225 12.05 1.65 -3.93
C LYS A 225 11.72 0.47 -4.86
N PHE A 226 12.50 -0.60 -4.81
CA PHE A 226 12.33 -1.78 -5.66
C PHE A 226 11.25 -2.74 -5.17
N THR A 227 10.89 -2.71 -3.88
CA THR A 227 9.85 -3.58 -3.29
C THR A 227 8.44 -2.95 -3.38
N LYS A 228 8.29 -1.77 -3.99
CA LYS A 228 6.95 -1.27 -4.30
C LYS A 228 6.32 -2.16 -5.37
N PRO A 229 5.13 -2.75 -5.11
CA PRO A 229 4.43 -3.50 -6.15
C PRO A 229 4.18 -2.55 -7.32
N ILE A 230 4.65 -2.94 -8.49
CA ILE A 230 4.35 -2.23 -9.75
C ILE A 230 2.89 -2.55 -10.03
N GLU A 231 2.02 -1.55 -10.03
CA GLU A 231 0.66 -1.73 -10.52
C GLU A 231 0.75 -2.14 -12.00
N TYR A 232 0.33 -3.34 -12.28
CA TYR A 232 0.22 -3.82 -13.64
C TYR A 232 -0.92 -3.02 -14.32
N LYS A 233 -0.56 -1.91 -14.95
CA LYS A 233 -1.43 -1.19 -15.88
C LYS A 233 -1.33 -1.90 -17.23
N ARG A 234 -2.38 -2.58 -17.58
CA ARG A 234 -2.61 -3.06 -18.95
C ARG A 234 -3.76 -2.30 -19.55
#